data_37e2b07fca529e08bd6ee96c34c7bfe1
#
_entry.id   37e2b07fca529e08bd6ee96c34c7bfe1
#
_cell.length_a   1.000
_cell.length_b   1.000
_cell.length_c   1.000
_cell.angle_alpha   90.00
_cell.angle_beta   90.00
_cell.angle_gamma   90.00
#
_symmetry.space_group_name_H-M   'P 1'
#
loop_
_entity.id
_entity.type
_entity.pdbx_description
1 polymer ?
#
loop_
_entity_poly.entity_id
_entity_poly.type
_entity_poly.pdbx_seq_one_letter_code
_entity_poly.pdbx_strand_id
1 'polypeptide(L)'
;MNDRATQLSPSEMDTNDAFYGFRDRFHFPESINRVEPIYFTGNSLGLMPKKARLYVDQELEDWARLGVAAHMAARHPWLPYHEFLTEQMARIIGAKPIETVVMNSLTVNLHLMMVSFYRPTSERYKVVIEKGAFPSDQYAVESQIKCHGREPRETLIEFSPREGEFTLRTEDIVETIEREGKHVATVLLGGVNYYTGQAFDMKTVADAAHRVGATVGFDLAHAVGNLELQMHDWDADFAVWCSYKYLNGGPGAVGGAFVHERHAESFDLCRLAGWWGHDKESRFQMGPEFKPIPGAEGWQVSNPPILQMAALRASLEIFDEVGMSALREKSERLTGYLESLVNGIGDDRLSILTPSDPAQRGCQLSIKIRDNDKSVHDRLVARGVSADWREPGVIRVAPAPLYNSFADAFRFTEILKSCLQN
;
A
#
# COMPACT_ATOMS: atom_id res chain seq x y z
N MET A 1 -36.81 -30.86 -5.14
CA MET A 1 -35.50 -31.55 -4.99
C MET A 1 -34.51 -30.47 -4.49
N ASN A 2 -34.11 -30.58 -3.23
CA ASN A 2 -33.25 -29.60 -2.60
C ASN A 2 -31.82 -29.78 -3.13
N ASP A 3 -31.37 -28.89 -3.99
CA ASP A 3 -29.93 -28.68 -4.30
C ASP A 3 -29.28 -28.00 -3.10
N ARG A 4 -29.00 -28.78 -2.04
CA ARG A 4 -27.93 -28.43 -1.12
C ARG A 4 -26.64 -28.83 -1.82
N ALA A 5 -26.10 -27.97 -2.66
CA ALA A 5 -24.68 -28.02 -2.99
C ALA A 5 -23.95 -28.12 -1.65
N THR A 6 -23.17 -29.17 -1.47
CA THR A 6 -22.41 -29.46 -0.23
C THR A 6 -21.42 -28.32 -0.07
N GLN A 7 -21.79 -27.32 0.75
CA GLN A 7 -20.91 -26.18 1.00
C GLN A 7 -19.73 -26.73 1.81
N LEU A 8 -18.51 -26.61 1.25
CA LEU A 8 -17.28 -27.07 1.90
C LEU A 8 -17.15 -26.42 3.27
N SER A 9 -16.71 -27.18 4.26
CA SER A 9 -16.34 -26.64 5.57
C SER A 9 -15.12 -25.70 5.44
N PRO A 10 -14.91 -24.76 6.38
CA PRO A 10 -13.74 -23.86 6.37
C PRO A 10 -12.42 -24.66 6.27
N SER A 11 -12.31 -25.78 6.96
CA SER A 11 -11.14 -26.66 6.94
C SER A 11 -10.92 -27.33 5.57
N GLU A 12 -11.99 -27.74 4.90
CA GLU A 12 -11.90 -28.28 3.53
C GLU A 12 -11.51 -27.19 2.53
N MET A 13 -12.01 -25.95 2.71
CA MET A 13 -11.61 -24.80 1.90
C MET A 13 -10.12 -24.52 2.06
N ASP A 14 -9.61 -24.56 3.29
CA ASP A 14 -8.18 -24.35 3.58
C ASP A 14 -7.31 -25.46 2.98
N THR A 15 -7.72 -26.73 3.13
CA THR A 15 -6.96 -27.87 2.57
C THR A 15 -6.88 -27.83 1.04
N ASN A 16 -7.91 -27.28 0.38
CA ASN A 16 -7.96 -27.10 -1.06
C ASN A 16 -7.32 -25.78 -1.54
N ASP A 17 -6.81 -24.94 -0.63
CA ASP A 17 -6.17 -23.68 -0.95
C ASP A 17 -4.71 -23.90 -1.40
N ALA A 18 -4.34 -23.36 -2.56
CA ALA A 18 -2.98 -23.43 -3.09
C ALA A 18 -1.94 -22.82 -2.14
N PHE A 19 -2.36 -21.92 -1.24
CA PHE A 19 -1.49 -21.24 -0.26
C PHE A 19 -1.54 -21.85 1.14
N TYR A 20 -2.13 -23.04 1.31
CA TYR A 20 -2.29 -23.67 2.63
C TYR A 20 -0.99 -23.74 3.45
N GLY A 21 0.15 -24.05 2.82
CA GLY A 21 1.46 -24.14 3.47
C GLY A 21 2.18 -22.78 3.66
N PHE A 22 1.70 -21.68 3.07
CA PHE A 22 2.41 -20.39 3.13
C PHE A 22 2.32 -19.73 4.51
N ARG A 23 1.24 -20.00 5.27
CA ARG A 23 1.09 -19.56 6.66
C ARG A 23 2.31 -19.90 7.50
N ASP A 24 2.91 -21.08 7.30
CA ASP A 24 4.08 -21.56 8.04
C ASP A 24 5.36 -20.79 7.74
N ARG A 25 5.36 -19.93 6.75
CA ARG A 25 6.51 -19.07 6.41
C ARG A 25 6.56 -17.78 7.23
N PHE A 26 5.55 -17.53 8.07
CA PHE A 26 5.42 -16.32 8.88
C PHE A 26 5.44 -16.60 10.37
N HIS A 27 5.88 -15.63 11.15
CA HIS A 27 5.72 -15.62 12.59
C HIS A 27 4.41 -14.97 12.96
N PHE A 28 3.60 -15.67 13.74
CA PHE A 28 2.40 -15.12 14.34
C PHE A 28 2.69 -14.55 15.74
N PRO A 29 1.94 -13.55 16.21
CA PRO A 29 2.00 -13.11 17.59
C PRO A 29 1.75 -14.27 18.56
N GLU A 30 2.23 -14.13 19.80
CA GLU A 30 2.01 -15.12 20.84
C GLU A 30 0.52 -15.31 21.13
N SER A 31 0.16 -16.55 21.45
CA SER A 31 -1.21 -16.91 21.81
C SER A 31 -1.66 -16.19 23.09
N ILE A 32 -2.82 -15.55 23.06
CA ILE A 32 -3.47 -15.01 24.26
C ILE A 32 -4.31 -16.14 24.89
N ASN A 33 -4.07 -16.45 26.16
CA ASN A 33 -4.79 -17.51 26.88
C ASN A 33 -4.78 -18.89 26.16
N ARG A 34 -3.69 -19.22 25.47
CA ARG A 34 -3.55 -20.46 24.64
C ARG A 34 -4.50 -20.52 23.44
N VAL A 35 -5.09 -19.43 23.03
CA VAL A 35 -5.90 -19.33 21.81
C VAL A 35 -4.98 -18.90 20.68
N GLU A 36 -5.02 -19.64 19.57
CA GLU A 36 -4.27 -19.27 18.37
C GLU A 36 -4.77 -17.91 17.84
N PRO A 37 -3.87 -16.93 17.63
CA PRO A 37 -4.27 -15.58 17.25
C PRO A 37 -4.88 -15.55 15.85
N ILE A 38 -5.89 -14.72 15.66
CA ILE A 38 -6.41 -14.33 14.34
C ILE A 38 -5.81 -12.97 14.02
N TYR A 39 -4.95 -12.91 13.00
CA TYR A 39 -4.22 -11.69 12.65
C TYR A 39 -4.79 -11.05 11.39
N PHE A 40 -5.66 -10.05 11.56
CA PHE A 40 -6.35 -9.34 10.48
C PHE A 40 -5.90 -7.87 10.33
N THR A 41 -4.66 -7.59 10.72
CA THR A 41 -4.09 -6.23 10.67
C THR A 41 -2.93 -6.09 9.67
N GLY A 42 -2.89 -6.92 8.62
CA GLY A 42 -1.92 -6.78 7.54
C GLY A 42 -1.97 -5.42 6.82
N ASN A 43 -3.09 -4.73 6.91
CA ASN A 43 -3.27 -3.35 6.44
C ASN A 43 -2.58 -2.29 7.33
N SER A 44 -2.10 -2.65 8.51
CA SER A 44 -1.36 -1.77 9.43
C SER A 44 0.10 -2.20 9.58
N LEU A 45 0.35 -3.48 9.82
CA LEU A 45 1.67 -4.10 9.84
C LEU A 45 1.53 -5.55 9.37
N GLY A 46 2.28 -5.94 8.35
CA GLY A 46 2.33 -7.33 7.91
C GLY A 46 3.09 -8.24 8.88
N LEU A 47 2.84 -9.56 8.80
CA LEU A 47 3.55 -10.55 9.61
C LEU A 47 5.00 -10.69 9.16
N MET A 48 5.89 -10.98 10.11
CA MET A 48 7.31 -11.19 9.85
C MET A 48 7.54 -12.49 9.07
N PRO A 49 8.13 -12.46 7.85
CA PRO A 49 8.61 -13.65 7.19
C PRO A 49 9.74 -14.31 7.99
N LYS A 50 9.71 -15.62 8.16
CA LYS A 50 10.73 -16.37 8.95
C LYS A 50 12.15 -16.17 8.40
N LYS A 51 12.29 -16.03 7.08
CA LYS A 51 13.59 -15.76 6.43
C LYS A 51 14.13 -14.36 6.69
N ALA A 52 13.30 -13.38 7.10
CA ALA A 52 13.72 -11.99 7.29
C ALA A 52 14.88 -11.88 8.27
N ARG A 53 14.83 -12.61 9.40
CA ARG A 53 15.92 -12.65 10.38
C ARG A 53 17.23 -13.15 9.76
N LEU A 54 17.19 -14.24 9.00
CA LEU A 54 18.38 -14.83 8.38
C LEU A 54 19.05 -13.83 7.42
N TYR A 55 18.28 -13.05 6.69
CA TYR A 55 18.81 -12.08 5.73
C TYR A 55 19.42 -10.87 6.43
N VAL A 56 18.77 -10.39 7.49
CA VAL A 56 19.32 -9.31 8.32
C VAL A 56 20.60 -9.76 9.05
N ASP A 57 20.57 -10.95 9.66
CA ASP A 57 21.75 -11.52 10.36
C ASP A 57 22.94 -11.66 9.39
N GLN A 58 22.69 -12.07 8.14
CA GLN A 58 23.73 -12.14 7.11
C GLN A 58 24.39 -10.78 6.83
N GLU A 59 23.60 -9.71 6.69
CA GLU A 59 24.16 -8.38 6.46
C GLU A 59 24.92 -7.88 7.69
N LEU A 60 24.49 -8.23 8.91
CA LEU A 60 25.22 -7.92 10.14
C LEU A 60 26.56 -8.69 10.22
N GLU A 61 26.59 -9.96 9.80
CA GLU A 61 27.83 -10.75 9.71
C GLU A 61 28.81 -10.16 8.68
N ASP A 62 28.30 -9.76 7.50
CA ASP A 62 29.11 -9.14 6.47
C ASP A 62 29.65 -7.77 6.94
N TRP A 63 28.86 -7.00 7.67
CA TRP A 63 29.33 -5.75 8.31
C TRP A 63 30.45 -6.01 9.32
N ALA A 64 30.25 -6.97 10.23
CA ALA A 64 31.23 -7.28 11.27
C ALA A 64 32.56 -7.79 10.66
N ARG A 65 32.47 -8.57 9.57
CA ARG A 65 33.64 -9.21 8.95
C ARG A 65 34.37 -8.30 7.96
N LEU A 66 33.63 -7.51 7.19
CA LEU A 66 34.18 -6.76 6.05
C LEU A 66 34.25 -5.24 6.28
N GLY A 67 33.48 -4.69 7.23
CA GLY A 67 33.41 -3.26 7.44
C GLY A 67 33.03 -2.52 6.15
N VAL A 68 33.78 -1.47 5.78
CA VAL A 68 33.54 -0.68 4.57
C VAL A 68 33.65 -1.51 3.27
N ALA A 69 34.46 -2.57 3.28
CA ALA A 69 34.62 -3.42 2.10
C ALA A 69 33.30 -4.15 1.72
N ALA A 70 32.33 -4.26 2.63
CA ALA A 70 31.03 -4.87 2.35
C ALA A 70 30.25 -4.15 1.23
N HIS A 71 30.52 -2.87 1.00
CA HIS A 71 29.94 -2.16 -0.15
C HIS A 71 30.21 -2.85 -1.49
N MET A 72 31.35 -3.54 -1.61
CA MET A 72 31.77 -4.21 -2.85
C MET A 72 31.86 -5.73 -2.72
N ALA A 73 32.14 -6.25 -1.51
CA ALA A 73 32.54 -7.64 -1.30
C ALA A 73 31.63 -8.42 -0.35
N ALA A 74 30.52 -7.85 0.12
CA ALA A 74 29.48 -8.60 0.82
C ALA A 74 28.88 -9.66 -0.10
N ARG A 75 28.19 -10.66 0.47
CA ARG A 75 27.44 -11.66 -0.31
C ARG A 75 26.43 -11.00 -1.25
N HIS A 76 25.80 -9.94 -0.76
CA HIS A 76 25.00 -9.00 -1.56
C HIS A 76 25.65 -7.62 -1.41
N PRO A 77 26.46 -7.18 -2.40
CA PRO A 77 27.17 -5.90 -2.32
C PRO A 77 26.22 -4.72 -2.04
N TRP A 78 26.60 -3.83 -1.13
CA TRP A 78 25.69 -2.78 -0.66
C TRP A 78 25.52 -1.61 -1.63
N LEU A 79 26.47 -1.38 -2.54
CA LEU A 79 26.33 -0.31 -3.53
C LEU A 79 25.08 -0.48 -4.42
N PRO A 80 24.86 -1.66 -5.06
CA PRO A 80 23.68 -1.90 -5.86
C PRO A 80 22.53 -2.54 -5.07
N TYR A 81 22.50 -2.51 -3.74
CA TYR A 81 21.59 -3.34 -2.95
C TYR A 81 20.11 -3.12 -3.31
N HIS A 82 19.70 -1.87 -3.58
CA HIS A 82 18.33 -1.54 -3.98
C HIS A 82 17.95 -2.21 -5.32
N GLU A 83 18.92 -2.46 -6.21
CA GLU A 83 18.70 -3.08 -7.51
C GLU A 83 18.24 -4.55 -7.39
N PHE A 84 18.64 -5.26 -6.30
CA PHE A 84 18.19 -6.63 -6.04
C PHE A 84 16.68 -6.73 -5.78
N LEU A 85 16.02 -5.61 -5.44
CA LEU A 85 14.60 -5.56 -5.15
C LEU A 85 13.79 -4.96 -6.30
N THR A 86 14.44 -4.31 -7.27
CA THR A 86 13.78 -3.52 -8.31
C THR A 86 12.86 -4.35 -9.20
N GLU A 87 13.34 -5.46 -9.76
CA GLU A 87 12.54 -6.28 -10.67
C GLU A 87 11.33 -6.93 -9.98
N GLN A 88 11.53 -7.44 -8.75
CA GLN A 88 10.45 -8.04 -7.97
C GLN A 88 9.38 -7.00 -7.65
N MET A 89 9.81 -5.81 -7.22
CA MET A 89 8.90 -4.71 -6.92
C MET A 89 8.17 -4.21 -8.18
N ALA A 90 8.88 -4.10 -9.30
CA ALA A 90 8.29 -3.72 -10.59
C ALA A 90 7.15 -4.67 -11.00
N ARG A 91 7.35 -6.00 -10.83
CA ARG A 91 6.29 -6.98 -11.09
C ARG A 91 5.07 -6.81 -10.18
N ILE A 92 5.29 -6.49 -8.90
CA ILE A 92 4.19 -6.30 -7.93
C ILE A 92 3.34 -5.08 -8.27
N ILE A 93 3.96 -3.99 -8.77
CA ILE A 93 3.24 -2.76 -9.10
C ILE A 93 2.84 -2.65 -10.57
N GLY A 94 3.13 -3.67 -11.40
CA GLY A 94 2.84 -3.64 -12.84
C GLY A 94 3.57 -2.52 -13.57
N ALA A 95 4.90 -2.43 -13.35
CA ALA A 95 5.77 -1.40 -13.90
C ALA A 95 7.02 -2.01 -14.54
N LYS A 96 7.79 -1.19 -15.25
CA LYS A 96 9.11 -1.55 -15.75
C LYS A 96 10.18 -1.32 -14.68
N PRO A 97 11.30 -2.06 -14.69
CA PRO A 97 12.40 -1.84 -13.73
C PRO A 97 12.90 -0.38 -13.69
N ILE A 98 13.02 0.29 -14.85
CA ILE A 98 13.45 1.69 -14.93
C ILE A 98 12.50 2.67 -14.24
N GLU A 99 11.24 2.29 -14.06
CA GLU A 99 10.19 3.09 -13.42
C GLU A 99 10.13 2.91 -11.91
N THR A 100 10.91 1.97 -11.36
CA THR A 100 10.73 1.48 -9.98
C THR A 100 11.99 1.66 -9.16
N VAL A 101 11.85 2.24 -7.97
CA VAL A 101 12.95 2.35 -7.01
C VAL A 101 12.47 2.07 -5.58
N VAL A 102 13.26 1.29 -4.84
CA VAL A 102 13.04 1.06 -3.40
C VAL A 102 13.93 2.04 -2.64
N MET A 103 13.32 3.00 -1.95
CA MET A 103 14.06 4.06 -1.24
C MET A 103 13.21 4.69 -0.12
N ASN A 104 13.85 5.31 0.84
CA ASN A 104 13.27 6.17 1.89
C ASN A 104 12.04 5.54 2.61
N SER A 105 11.10 6.38 3.02
CA SER A 105 9.77 6.04 3.51
C SER A 105 8.69 6.72 2.67
N LEU A 106 7.43 6.28 2.78
CA LEU A 106 6.32 6.74 1.95
C LEU A 106 6.23 8.27 1.91
N THR A 107 6.07 8.94 3.06
CA THR A 107 5.84 10.39 3.10
C THR A 107 7.03 11.19 2.59
N VAL A 108 8.27 10.69 2.81
CA VAL A 108 9.47 11.30 2.20
C VAL A 108 9.41 11.19 0.69
N ASN A 109 9.07 10.00 0.17
CA ASN A 109 8.91 9.81 -1.28
C ASN A 109 7.79 10.67 -1.85
N LEU A 110 6.66 10.81 -1.15
CA LEU A 110 5.57 11.68 -1.58
C LEU A 110 6.05 13.13 -1.70
N HIS A 111 6.80 13.64 -0.73
CA HIS A 111 7.37 14.99 -0.83
C HIS A 111 8.33 15.13 -2.02
N LEU A 112 9.20 14.15 -2.27
CA LEU A 112 10.11 14.18 -3.42
C LEU A 112 9.35 14.19 -4.74
N MET A 113 8.30 13.38 -4.86
CA MET A 113 7.45 13.36 -6.05
C MET A 113 6.68 14.68 -6.21
N MET A 114 6.11 15.22 -5.14
CA MET A 114 5.40 16.52 -5.18
C MET A 114 6.33 17.67 -5.59
N VAL A 115 7.59 17.68 -5.17
CA VAL A 115 8.58 18.67 -5.63
C VAL A 115 8.74 18.62 -7.15
N SER A 116 8.70 17.44 -7.75
CA SER A 116 8.86 17.26 -9.21
C SER A 116 7.57 17.51 -9.97
N PHE A 117 6.46 16.97 -9.53
CA PHE A 117 5.21 16.87 -10.29
C PHE A 117 4.16 17.92 -9.93
N TYR A 118 4.17 18.50 -8.72
CA TYR A 118 3.35 19.65 -8.40
C TYR A 118 4.11 20.94 -8.74
N ARG A 119 3.87 21.45 -9.95
CA ARG A 119 4.53 22.66 -10.50
C ARG A 119 3.51 23.77 -10.79
N PRO A 120 3.01 24.46 -9.74
CA PRO A 120 1.94 25.42 -9.91
C PRO A 120 2.39 26.66 -10.71
N THR A 121 1.48 27.13 -11.58
CA THR A 121 1.59 28.38 -12.32
C THR A 121 0.52 29.36 -11.85
N SER A 122 0.43 30.55 -12.47
CA SER A 122 -0.65 31.50 -12.19
C SER A 122 -2.04 30.99 -12.58
N GLU A 123 -2.15 30.11 -13.58
CA GLU A 123 -3.40 29.54 -14.05
C GLU A 123 -3.65 28.14 -13.50
N ARG A 124 -2.66 27.25 -13.61
CA ARG A 124 -2.71 25.84 -13.23
C ARG A 124 -2.01 25.67 -11.87
N TYR A 125 -2.79 25.55 -10.77
CA TYR A 125 -2.20 25.52 -9.43
C TYR A 125 -2.93 24.65 -8.42
N LYS A 126 -4.14 24.17 -8.74
CA LYS A 126 -4.94 23.40 -7.81
C LYS A 126 -4.40 21.97 -7.67
N VAL A 127 -4.50 21.44 -6.45
CA VAL A 127 -4.28 20.03 -6.14
C VAL A 127 -5.61 19.41 -5.80
N VAL A 128 -5.87 18.23 -6.34
CA VAL A 128 -7.12 17.51 -6.10
C VAL A 128 -6.82 16.21 -5.34
N ILE A 129 -7.49 16.00 -4.20
CA ILE A 129 -7.36 14.82 -3.34
C ILE A 129 -8.73 14.31 -2.88
N GLU A 130 -8.77 13.12 -2.27
CA GLU A 130 -9.97 12.65 -1.58
C GLU A 130 -10.17 13.35 -0.24
N LYS A 131 -11.41 13.72 0.09
CA LYS A 131 -11.75 14.21 1.42
C LYS A 131 -11.57 13.10 2.44
N GLY A 132 -10.86 13.39 3.53
CA GLY A 132 -10.50 12.40 4.52
C GLY A 132 -9.44 11.42 4.01
N ALA A 133 -8.55 11.86 3.10
CA ALA A 133 -7.30 11.19 2.81
C ALA A 133 -6.55 10.85 4.10
N PHE A 134 -5.62 9.90 4.04
CA PHE A 134 -4.81 9.62 5.23
C PHE A 134 -4.13 10.90 5.70
N PRO A 135 -4.11 11.21 7.01
CA PRO A 135 -3.64 12.51 7.51
C PRO A 135 -2.25 12.91 7.00
N SER A 136 -1.35 11.94 6.78
CA SER A 136 -0.01 12.20 6.25
C SER A 136 -0.04 12.82 4.84
N ASP A 137 -0.97 12.37 3.98
CA ASP A 137 -1.10 12.88 2.61
C ASP A 137 -1.69 14.28 2.62
N GLN A 138 -2.73 14.51 3.44
CA GLN A 138 -3.30 15.83 3.65
C GLN A 138 -2.20 16.82 4.09
N TYR A 139 -1.39 16.43 5.12
CA TYR A 139 -0.33 17.30 5.63
C TYR A 139 0.77 17.54 4.60
N ALA A 140 1.15 16.51 3.83
CA ALA A 140 2.15 16.63 2.78
C ALA A 140 1.69 17.59 1.68
N VAL A 141 0.46 17.42 1.19
CA VAL A 141 -0.12 18.27 0.14
C VAL A 141 -0.24 19.72 0.61
N GLU A 142 -0.81 19.96 1.79
CA GLU A 142 -0.93 21.32 2.33
C GLU A 142 0.43 22.00 2.53
N SER A 143 1.44 21.24 2.98
CA SER A 143 2.79 21.79 3.16
C SER A 143 3.43 22.16 1.82
N GLN A 144 3.25 21.34 0.78
CA GLN A 144 3.73 21.64 -0.56
C GLN A 144 3.04 22.87 -1.15
N ILE A 145 1.72 23.01 -0.97
CA ILE A 145 0.98 24.20 -1.38
C ILE A 145 1.57 25.46 -0.71
N LYS A 146 1.82 25.40 0.61
CA LYS A 146 2.43 26.51 1.37
C LYS A 146 3.86 26.82 0.93
N CYS A 147 4.67 25.79 0.61
CA CYS A 147 6.02 25.97 0.09
C CYS A 147 6.04 26.75 -1.24
N HIS A 148 4.97 26.66 -2.04
CA HIS A 148 4.77 27.47 -3.25
C HIS A 148 4.11 28.84 -3.00
N GLY A 149 3.99 29.27 -1.74
CA GLY A 149 3.42 30.57 -1.37
C GLY A 149 1.92 30.70 -1.62
N ARG A 150 1.19 29.57 -1.57
CA ARG A 150 -0.26 29.53 -1.82
C ARG A 150 -1.03 29.12 -0.56
N GLU A 151 -2.31 29.51 -0.52
CA GLU A 151 -3.21 29.17 0.57
C GLU A 151 -3.92 27.84 0.27
N PRO A 152 -3.86 26.83 1.18
CA PRO A 152 -4.52 25.54 0.98
C PRO A 152 -6.02 25.67 0.70
N ARG A 153 -6.73 26.55 1.40
CA ARG A 153 -8.18 26.75 1.23
C ARG A 153 -8.61 27.19 -0.17
N GLU A 154 -7.70 27.84 -0.93
CA GLU A 154 -7.95 28.31 -2.30
C GLU A 154 -7.40 27.35 -3.35
N THR A 155 -6.50 26.46 -2.95
CA THR A 155 -5.70 25.62 -3.84
C THR A 155 -6.11 24.16 -3.81
N LEU A 156 -6.57 23.66 -2.64
CA LEU A 156 -6.94 22.27 -2.45
C LEU A 156 -8.40 22.04 -2.82
N ILE A 157 -8.66 21.03 -3.65
CA ILE A 157 -9.99 20.54 -3.99
C ILE A 157 -10.11 19.12 -3.41
N GLU A 158 -11.19 18.88 -2.67
CA GLU A 158 -11.44 17.59 -2.04
C GLU A 158 -12.68 16.93 -2.67
N PHE A 159 -12.51 15.66 -3.15
CA PHE A 159 -13.65 14.81 -3.50
C PHE A 159 -14.38 14.38 -2.23
N SER A 160 -15.70 14.44 -2.24
CA SER A 160 -16.52 13.96 -1.12
C SER A 160 -17.50 12.90 -1.59
N PRO A 161 -17.77 11.87 -0.79
CA PRO A 161 -18.90 10.99 -1.05
C PRO A 161 -20.21 11.78 -1.11
N ARG A 162 -21.20 11.28 -1.85
CA ARG A 162 -22.54 11.85 -1.87
C ARG A 162 -23.20 11.69 -0.48
N GLU A 163 -24.22 12.51 -0.21
CA GLU A 163 -24.93 12.43 1.07
C GLU A 163 -25.47 11.02 1.33
N GLY A 164 -25.15 10.46 2.49
CA GLY A 164 -25.51 9.10 2.88
C GLY A 164 -24.60 8.00 2.34
N GLU A 165 -23.61 8.32 1.51
CA GLU A 165 -22.61 7.37 1.02
C GLU A 165 -21.30 7.46 1.81
N PHE A 166 -20.53 6.38 1.83
CA PHE A 166 -19.21 6.31 2.46
C PHE A 166 -18.08 6.19 1.44
N THR A 167 -18.41 5.88 0.20
CA THR A 167 -17.46 5.63 -0.89
C THR A 167 -17.59 6.70 -1.96
N LEU A 168 -16.50 6.94 -2.69
CA LEU A 168 -16.47 7.87 -3.81
C LEU A 168 -16.89 7.14 -5.10
N ARG A 169 -17.67 7.79 -5.92
CA ARG A 169 -17.99 7.30 -7.26
C ARG A 169 -16.94 7.80 -8.26
N THR A 170 -16.48 6.92 -9.13
CA THR A 170 -15.48 7.27 -10.16
C THR A 170 -15.96 8.41 -11.05
N GLU A 171 -17.26 8.43 -11.41
CA GLU A 171 -17.85 9.49 -12.21
C GLU A 171 -17.78 10.87 -11.54
N ASP A 172 -17.96 10.95 -10.21
CA ASP A 172 -17.89 12.22 -9.46
C ASP A 172 -16.43 12.73 -9.38
N ILE A 173 -15.48 11.81 -9.31
CA ILE A 173 -14.04 12.13 -9.36
C ILE A 173 -13.72 12.75 -10.72
N VAL A 174 -14.10 12.06 -11.81
CA VAL A 174 -13.86 12.51 -13.18
C VAL A 174 -14.52 13.86 -13.44
N GLU A 175 -15.81 14.02 -13.09
CA GLU A 175 -16.54 15.26 -13.26
C GLU A 175 -15.86 16.43 -12.52
N THR A 176 -15.34 16.18 -11.31
CA THR A 176 -14.65 17.23 -10.55
C THR A 176 -13.33 17.62 -11.22
N ILE A 177 -12.53 16.66 -11.69
CA ILE A 177 -11.30 16.95 -12.42
C ILE A 177 -11.59 17.76 -13.68
N GLU A 178 -12.58 17.36 -14.46
CA GLU A 178 -12.94 18.03 -15.72
C GLU A 178 -13.53 19.43 -15.50
N ARG A 179 -14.36 19.61 -14.48
CA ARG A 179 -14.94 20.91 -14.08
C ARG A 179 -13.86 21.91 -13.66
N GLU A 180 -12.89 21.48 -12.85
CA GLU A 180 -11.76 22.32 -12.44
C GLU A 180 -10.75 22.53 -13.59
N GLY A 181 -10.67 21.57 -14.50
CA GLY A 181 -10.07 21.66 -15.83
C GLY A 181 -8.65 22.22 -15.80
N LYS A 182 -8.40 23.29 -16.56
CA LYS A 182 -7.08 23.91 -16.69
C LYS A 182 -6.47 24.44 -15.39
N HIS A 183 -7.24 24.55 -14.32
CA HIS A 183 -6.71 24.99 -13.02
C HIS A 183 -6.05 23.88 -12.22
N VAL A 184 -6.31 22.60 -12.55
CA VAL A 184 -5.71 21.46 -11.86
C VAL A 184 -4.25 21.28 -12.28
N ALA A 185 -3.33 21.37 -11.33
CA ALA A 185 -1.91 21.08 -11.53
C ALA A 185 -1.61 19.60 -11.30
N THR A 186 -2.16 19.04 -10.22
CA THR A 186 -1.87 17.65 -9.81
C THR A 186 -3.11 17.01 -9.20
N VAL A 187 -3.37 15.76 -9.55
CA VAL A 187 -4.31 14.88 -8.87
C VAL A 187 -3.51 13.89 -8.02
N LEU A 188 -3.79 13.81 -6.73
CA LEU A 188 -3.22 12.83 -5.82
C LEU A 188 -4.35 12.04 -5.17
N LEU A 189 -4.35 10.73 -5.33
CA LEU A 189 -5.37 9.85 -4.77
C LEU A 189 -4.72 8.63 -4.12
N GLY A 190 -5.35 8.08 -3.09
CA GLY A 190 -4.99 6.76 -2.60
C GLY A 190 -5.29 5.69 -3.65
N GLY A 191 -4.51 4.61 -3.73
CA GLY A 191 -4.91 3.44 -4.53
C GLY A 191 -6.07 2.69 -3.88
N VAL A 192 -6.08 2.67 -2.54
CA VAL A 192 -7.16 2.11 -1.71
C VAL A 192 -7.39 3.05 -0.52
N ASN A 193 -8.63 3.45 -0.30
CA ASN A 193 -9.00 4.27 0.86
C ASN A 193 -8.78 3.48 2.16
N TYR A 194 -8.00 4.05 3.06
CA TYR A 194 -7.61 3.38 4.32
C TYR A 194 -8.78 3.11 5.27
N TYR A 195 -9.83 3.95 5.22
CA TYR A 195 -10.99 3.88 6.12
C TYR A 195 -12.04 2.90 5.63
N THR A 196 -12.46 3.03 4.36
CA THR A 196 -13.52 2.22 3.75
C THR A 196 -13.02 0.91 3.15
N GLY A 197 -11.74 0.84 2.76
CA GLY A 197 -11.20 -0.27 1.97
C GLY A 197 -11.57 -0.20 0.47
N GLN A 198 -12.19 0.91 0.02
CA GLN A 198 -12.50 1.11 -1.39
C GLN A 198 -11.22 1.21 -2.23
N ALA A 199 -11.11 0.38 -3.26
CA ALA A 199 -10.12 0.53 -4.33
C ALA A 199 -10.66 1.49 -5.40
N PHE A 200 -9.81 2.41 -5.86
CA PHE A 200 -10.18 3.38 -6.90
C PHE A 200 -9.81 2.88 -8.29
N ASP A 201 -10.58 3.29 -9.28
CA ASP A 201 -10.24 3.09 -10.70
C ASP A 201 -9.14 4.08 -11.11
N MET A 202 -7.88 3.69 -10.81
CA MET A 202 -6.71 4.54 -11.02
C MET A 202 -6.49 4.86 -12.50
N LYS A 203 -6.83 3.94 -13.41
CA LYS A 203 -6.73 4.17 -14.86
C LYS A 203 -7.66 5.29 -15.31
N THR A 204 -8.92 5.21 -14.93
CA THR A 204 -9.92 6.23 -15.30
C THR A 204 -9.58 7.60 -14.71
N VAL A 205 -9.04 7.63 -13.48
CA VAL A 205 -8.58 8.88 -12.84
C VAL A 205 -7.37 9.46 -13.58
N ALA A 206 -6.39 8.61 -13.95
CA ALA A 206 -5.21 9.05 -14.70
C ALA A 206 -5.61 9.65 -16.06
N ASP A 207 -6.48 8.97 -16.80
CA ASP A 207 -7.00 9.47 -18.07
C ASP A 207 -7.71 10.83 -17.92
N ALA A 208 -8.51 11.00 -16.86
CA ALA A 208 -9.19 12.27 -16.61
C ALA A 208 -8.22 13.40 -16.28
N ALA A 209 -7.21 13.14 -15.45
CA ALA A 209 -6.17 14.11 -15.12
C ALA A 209 -5.39 14.55 -16.37
N HIS A 210 -4.97 13.60 -17.20
CA HIS A 210 -4.22 13.90 -18.42
C HIS A 210 -5.05 14.64 -19.47
N ARG A 211 -6.36 14.34 -19.60
CA ARG A 211 -7.25 15.12 -20.50
C ARG A 211 -7.26 16.61 -20.19
N VAL A 212 -7.13 16.98 -18.92
CA VAL A 212 -7.05 18.40 -18.52
C VAL A 212 -5.62 18.94 -18.43
N GLY A 213 -4.62 18.09 -18.70
CA GLY A 213 -3.19 18.43 -18.67
C GLY A 213 -2.62 18.53 -17.25
N ALA A 214 -3.23 17.87 -16.26
CA ALA A 214 -2.71 17.73 -14.91
C ALA A 214 -1.77 16.51 -14.83
N THR A 215 -0.83 16.53 -13.88
CA THR A 215 -0.10 15.34 -13.46
C THR A 215 -0.95 14.51 -12.51
N VAL A 216 -0.70 13.20 -12.44
CA VAL A 216 -1.42 12.28 -11.53
C VAL A 216 -0.46 11.40 -10.76
N GLY A 217 -0.65 11.34 -9.45
CA GLY A 217 0.09 10.46 -8.56
C GLY A 217 -0.81 9.64 -7.65
N PHE A 218 -0.28 8.50 -7.17
CA PHE A 218 -1.02 7.62 -6.28
C PHE A 218 -0.23 7.28 -5.01
N ASP A 219 -0.90 7.36 -3.85
CA ASP A 219 -0.43 6.69 -2.63
C ASP A 219 -0.92 5.24 -2.62
N LEU A 220 0.00 4.31 -2.81
CA LEU A 220 -0.29 2.90 -2.88
C LEU A 220 -0.12 2.16 -1.55
N ALA A 221 -0.12 2.87 -0.41
CA ALA A 221 0.12 2.28 0.92
C ALA A 221 -0.80 1.10 1.25
N HIS A 222 -2.04 1.11 0.77
CA HIS A 222 -3.02 0.04 0.95
C HIS A 222 -3.25 -0.79 -0.31
N ALA A 223 -2.57 -0.47 -1.42
CA ALA A 223 -2.75 -1.12 -2.71
C ALA A 223 -1.63 -2.12 -3.04
N VAL A 224 -0.36 -1.75 -2.80
CA VAL A 224 0.79 -2.62 -3.08
C VAL A 224 0.74 -3.88 -2.23
N GLY A 225 0.84 -5.05 -2.88
CA GLY A 225 0.73 -6.36 -2.23
C GLY A 225 -0.70 -6.78 -1.88
N ASN A 226 -1.71 -5.99 -2.24
CA ASN A 226 -3.13 -6.19 -1.97
C ASN A 226 -3.99 -6.23 -3.24
N LEU A 227 -3.65 -5.40 -4.23
CA LEU A 227 -4.30 -5.35 -5.54
C LEU A 227 -3.32 -5.77 -6.63
N GLU A 228 -3.87 -6.24 -7.74
CA GLU A 228 -3.13 -6.38 -8.99
C GLU A 228 -3.03 -5.01 -9.65
N LEU A 229 -1.82 -4.46 -9.73
CA LEU A 229 -1.55 -3.11 -10.19
C LEU A 229 -0.94 -3.14 -11.60
N GLN A 230 -1.17 -2.09 -12.39
CA GLN A 230 -0.62 -1.91 -13.74
C GLN A 230 -0.19 -0.44 -13.91
N MET A 231 0.75 0.02 -13.05
CA MET A 231 1.12 1.44 -12.99
C MET A 231 1.64 1.99 -14.32
N HIS A 232 2.39 1.17 -15.07
CA HIS A 232 2.85 1.53 -16.40
C HIS A 232 1.68 1.73 -17.37
N ASP A 233 0.82 0.71 -17.51
CA ASP A 233 -0.28 0.71 -18.48
C ASP A 233 -1.41 1.69 -18.08
N TRP A 234 -1.52 2.02 -16.79
CA TRP A 234 -2.44 3.04 -16.30
C TRP A 234 -1.93 4.45 -16.50
N ASP A 235 -0.71 4.59 -17.00
CA ASP A 235 -0.11 5.86 -17.39
C ASP A 235 0.02 6.88 -16.23
N ALA A 236 0.13 6.42 -14.97
CA ALA A 236 0.38 7.30 -13.85
C ALA A 236 1.71 8.05 -14.00
N ASP A 237 1.81 9.31 -13.54
CA ASP A 237 3.08 10.03 -13.56
C ASP A 237 4.03 9.54 -12.47
N PHE A 238 3.49 9.33 -11.27
CA PHE A 238 4.24 8.79 -10.14
C PHE A 238 3.35 8.01 -9.18
N ALA A 239 3.96 7.17 -8.36
CA ALA A 239 3.31 6.56 -7.22
C ALA A 239 4.31 6.35 -6.08
N VAL A 240 3.80 6.24 -4.85
CA VAL A 240 4.62 6.00 -3.66
C VAL A 240 3.96 4.97 -2.75
N TRP A 241 4.75 4.21 -1.99
CA TRP A 241 4.22 3.23 -1.05
C TRP A 241 5.12 2.99 0.15
N CYS A 242 4.55 2.40 1.19
CA CYS A 242 5.28 1.79 2.29
C CYS A 242 5.29 0.26 2.16
N SER A 243 6.33 -0.39 2.65
CA SER A 243 6.48 -1.84 2.54
C SER A 243 6.13 -2.61 3.83
N TYR A 244 5.82 -1.93 4.93
CA TYR A 244 5.56 -2.58 6.21
C TYR A 244 4.15 -3.17 6.35
N LYS A 245 3.22 -2.82 5.46
CA LYS A 245 1.83 -3.34 5.46
C LYS A 245 1.78 -4.70 4.74
N TYR A 246 1.03 -4.80 3.67
CA TYR A 246 0.82 -6.05 2.92
C TYR A 246 2.10 -6.68 2.35
N LEU A 247 3.16 -5.86 2.12
CA LEU A 247 4.46 -6.38 1.69
C LEU A 247 5.31 -6.97 2.82
N ASN A 248 4.84 -6.99 4.07
CA ASN A 248 5.51 -7.66 5.21
C ASN A 248 6.98 -7.28 5.42
N GLY A 249 7.38 -6.06 5.03
CA GLY A 249 8.78 -5.61 5.08
C GLY A 249 9.29 -5.30 6.50
N GLY A 250 8.42 -5.36 7.51
CA GLY A 250 8.74 -5.11 8.91
C GLY A 250 8.54 -3.66 9.36
N PRO A 251 8.61 -3.40 10.67
CA PRO A 251 8.36 -2.06 11.24
C PRO A 251 9.38 -1.05 10.73
N GLY A 252 8.88 0.10 10.22
CA GLY A 252 9.71 1.15 9.65
C GLY A 252 10.41 0.76 8.35
N ALA A 253 9.91 -0.26 7.64
CA ALA A 253 10.51 -0.73 6.39
C ALA A 253 10.67 0.38 5.35
N VAL A 254 11.71 0.23 4.53
CA VAL A 254 11.94 1.08 3.36
C VAL A 254 10.70 1.11 2.47
N GLY A 255 10.36 2.29 1.97
CA GLY A 255 9.29 2.48 0.98
C GLY A 255 9.78 2.27 -0.45
N GLY A 256 8.97 2.70 -1.40
CA GLY A 256 9.36 2.77 -2.79
C GLY A 256 8.64 3.87 -3.54
N ALA A 257 9.08 4.12 -4.75
CA ALA A 257 8.48 5.07 -5.67
C ALA A 257 8.48 4.51 -7.09
N PHE A 258 7.44 4.88 -7.81
CA PHE A 258 7.28 4.70 -9.24
C PHE A 258 7.37 6.07 -9.92
N VAL A 259 8.08 6.15 -11.01
CA VAL A 259 8.08 7.30 -11.93
C VAL A 259 8.00 6.76 -13.35
N HIS A 260 6.96 7.12 -14.08
CA HIS A 260 6.73 6.60 -15.43
C HIS A 260 7.92 6.85 -16.35
N GLU A 261 8.24 5.89 -17.24
CA GLU A 261 9.40 5.96 -18.14
C GLU A 261 9.41 7.18 -19.07
N ARG A 262 8.24 7.79 -19.36
CA ARG A 262 8.18 9.06 -20.13
C ARG A 262 8.93 10.20 -19.44
N HIS A 263 9.17 10.09 -18.12
CA HIS A 263 9.94 11.05 -17.34
C HIS A 263 11.38 10.59 -17.08
N ALA A 264 11.80 9.42 -17.61
CA ALA A 264 13.11 8.82 -17.30
C ALA A 264 14.27 9.74 -17.67
N GLU A 265 14.15 10.50 -18.76
CA GLU A 265 15.15 11.43 -19.26
C GLU A 265 14.76 12.91 -19.09
N SER A 266 13.72 13.20 -18.31
CA SER A 266 13.30 14.58 -18.00
C SER A 266 14.22 15.19 -16.92
N PHE A 267 15.46 15.45 -17.30
CA PHE A 267 16.49 15.96 -16.37
C PHE A 267 16.25 17.42 -15.94
N ASP A 268 15.40 18.15 -16.61
CA ASP A 268 14.93 19.51 -16.29
C ASP A 268 13.86 19.51 -15.20
N LEU A 269 13.21 18.38 -14.90
CA LEU A 269 12.30 18.28 -13.78
C LEU A 269 13.03 18.65 -12.48
N CYS A 270 12.43 19.57 -11.72
CA CYS A 270 12.92 19.94 -10.41
C CYS A 270 12.94 18.71 -9.49
N ARG A 271 14.06 18.43 -8.87
CA ARG A 271 14.19 17.36 -7.88
C ARG A 271 15.14 17.77 -6.77
N LEU A 272 14.91 17.23 -5.58
CA LEU A 272 15.88 17.36 -4.48
C LEU A 272 17.00 16.36 -4.76
N ALA A 273 18.11 16.87 -5.27
CA ALA A 273 19.24 16.06 -5.69
C ALA A 273 20.01 15.48 -4.48
N GLY A 274 20.47 14.27 -4.63
CA GLY A 274 21.34 13.61 -3.65
C GLY A 274 22.38 12.71 -4.31
N TRP A 275 23.40 12.35 -3.56
CA TRP A 275 24.54 11.63 -4.10
C TRP A 275 24.15 10.28 -4.74
N TRP A 276 23.14 9.59 -4.18
CA TRP A 276 22.76 8.27 -4.67
C TRP A 276 22.00 8.29 -5.98
N GLY A 277 21.29 9.38 -6.28
CA GLY A 277 20.65 9.61 -7.58
C GLY A 277 21.60 10.07 -8.69
N HIS A 278 22.88 10.33 -8.36
CA HIS A 278 23.89 10.73 -9.34
C HIS A 278 24.38 9.52 -10.14
N ASP A 279 24.72 9.75 -11.41
CA ASP A 279 25.24 8.78 -12.36
C ASP A 279 26.30 7.85 -11.75
N LYS A 280 26.12 6.54 -11.92
CA LYS A 280 26.92 5.50 -11.26
C LYS A 280 28.38 5.50 -11.67
N GLU A 281 28.68 5.88 -12.93
CA GLU A 281 30.07 5.87 -13.45
C GLU A 281 30.88 7.06 -12.94
N SER A 282 30.25 8.21 -12.76
CA SER A 282 30.90 9.45 -12.33
C SER A 282 30.73 9.76 -10.82
N ARG A 283 29.88 9.01 -10.10
CA ARG A 283 29.58 9.25 -8.68
C ARG A 283 30.80 9.40 -7.80
N PHE A 284 31.81 8.55 -7.99
CA PHE A 284 33.02 8.54 -7.20
C PHE A 284 34.13 9.51 -7.71
N GLN A 285 33.87 10.24 -8.79
CA GLN A 285 34.76 11.31 -9.23
C GLN A 285 34.57 12.58 -8.39
N MET A 286 33.55 12.63 -7.55
CA MET A 286 33.27 13.70 -6.58
C MET A 286 33.15 15.09 -7.23
N GLY A 287 32.69 15.16 -8.47
CA GLY A 287 32.46 16.41 -9.19
C GLY A 287 31.29 17.23 -8.61
N PRO A 288 31.27 18.55 -8.85
CA PRO A 288 30.22 19.43 -8.33
C PRO A 288 28.89 19.37 -9.10
N GLU A 289 28.91 18.80 -10.31
CA GLU A 289 27.74 18.75 -11.18
C GLU A 289 26.91 17.50 -10.95
N PHE A 290 25.63 17.68 -10.69
CA PHE A 290 24.70 16.57 -10.54
C PHE A 290 24.24 16.07 -11.91
N LYS A 291 24.46 14.79 -12.21
CA LYS A 291 23.94 14.08 -13.38
C LYS A 291 23.00 13.01 -12.89
N PRO A 292 21.65 13.17 -13.00
CA PRO A 292 20.75 12.17 -12.51
C PRO A 292 20.83 10.86 -13.31
N ILE A 293 20.69 9.74 -12.60
CA ILE A 293 20.44 8.44 -13.23
C ILE A 293 19.11 8.50 -14.00
N PRO A 294 19.03 7.97 -15.23
CA PRO A 294 17.74 7.84 -15.91
C PRO A 294 16.74 6.99 -15.13
N GLY A 295 15.46 7.34 -15.23
CA GLY A 295 14.38 6.62 -14.54
C GLY A 295 14.25 6.96 -13.06
N ALA A 296 13.49 6.12 -12.34
CA ALA A 296 13.13 6.36 -10.95
C ALA A 296 14.32 6.42 -9.99
N GLU A 297 15.41 5.73 -10.29
CA GLU A 297 16.65 5.78 -9.49
C GLU A 297 17.24 7.20 -9.36
N GLY A 298 17.00 8.07 -10.33
CA GLY A 298 17.47 9.46 -10.31
C GLY A 298 16.82 10.33 -9.21
N TRP A 299 15.81 9.82 -8.49
CA TRP A 299 15.21 10.47 -7.32
C TRP A 299 15.77 10.01 -5.98
N GLN A 300 16.71 9.06 -5.98
CA GLN A 300 17.40 8.66 -4.75
C GLN A 300 18.24 9.80 -4.19
N VAL A 301 18.18 10.00 -2.89
CA VAL A 301 18.92 11.08 -2.19
C VAL A 301 20.15 10.52 -1.50
N SER A 302 19.99 9.49 -0.70
CA SER A 302 21.04 8.91 0.14
C SER A 302 21.22 7.41 -0.10
N ASN A 303 22.25 6.86 0.53
CA ASN A 303 22.54 5.42 0.50
C ASN A 303 21.31 4.58 0.88
N PRO A 304 21.12 3.41 0.27
CA PRO A 304 20.04 2.51 0.60
C PRO A 304 20.14 1.98 2.04
N PRO A 305 18.99 1.84 2.75
CA PRO A 305 18.97 1.30 4.12
C PRO A 305 19.07 -0.24 4.09
N ILE A 306 20.29 -0.77 4.07
CA ILE A 306 20.61 -2.18 3.80
C ILE A 306 19.80 -3.16 4.67
N LEU A 307 19.79 -2.98 6.00
CA LEU A 307 19.11 -3.92 6.91
C LEU A 307 17.60 -3.98 6.69
N GLN A 308 16.98 -2.84 6.38
CA GLN A 308 15.55 -2.79 6.05
C GLN A 308 15.26 -3.46 4.69
N MET A 309 16.14 -3.25 3.71
CA MET A 309 16.03 -3.89 2.40
C MET A 309 16.24 -5.40 2.48
N ALA A 310 17.14 -5.88 3.33
CA ALA A 310 17.34 -7.30 3.58
C ALA A 310 16.06 -7.96 4.12
N ALA A 311 15.39 -7.34 5.08
CA ALA A 311 14.12 -7.83 5.60
C ALA A 311 13.04 -7.86 4.53
N LEU A 312 12.91 -6.79 3.73
CA LEU A 312 11.93 -6.71 2.63
C LEU A 312 12.21 -7.76 1.55
N ARG A 313 13.48 -8.00 1.18
CA ARG A 313 13.87 -9.01 0.20
C ARG A 313 13.31 -10.39 0.54
N ALA A 314 13.33 -10.79 1.82
CA ALA A 314 12.78 -12.05 2.26
C ALA A 314 11.26 -12.18 2.00
N SER A 315 10.54 -11.08 2.01
CA SER A 315 9.11 -11.07 1.65
C SER A 315 8.90 -11.05 0.15
N LEU A 316 9.67 -10.23 -0.59
CA LEU A 316 9.53 -10.14 -2.04
C LEU A 316 9.77 -11.49 -2.74
N GLU A 317 10.67 -12.34 -2.22
CA GLU A 317 10.84 -13.70 -2.72
C GLU A 317 9.56 -14.55 -2.60
N ILE A 318 8.75 -14.34 -1.54
CA ILE A 318 7.47 -15.03 -1.39
C ILE A 318 6.47 -14.51 -2.42
N PHE A 319 6.40 -13.19 -2.62
CA PHE A 319 5.54 -12.59 -3.64
C PHE A 319 5.92 -13.04 -5.06
N ASP A 320 7.20 -13.15 -5.33
CA ASP A 320 7.73 -13.57 -6.63
C ASP A 320 7.42 -15.05 -6.94
N GLU A 321 7.46 -15.90 -5.92
CA GLU A 321 7.09 -17.32 -6.02
C GLU A 321 5.59 -17.51 -6.32
N VAL A 322 4.74 -16.67 -5.72
CA VAL A 322 3.27 -16.81 -5.79
C VAL A 322 2.68 -16.05 -6.97
N GLY A 323 3.15 -14.82 -7.20
CA GLY A 323 2.57 -13.88 -8.15
C GLY A 323 1.32 -13.16 -7.64
N MET A 324 1.13 -11.92 -8.10
CA MET A 324 0.02 -11.08 -7.63
C MET A 324 -1.35 -11.58 -8.08
N SER A 325 -1.46 -12.15 -9.29
CA SER A 325 -2.74 -12.65 -9.81
C SER A 325 -3.31 -13.79 -8.95
N ALA A 326 -2.49 -14.77 -8.59
CA ALA A 326 -2.92 -15.87 -7.73
C ALA A 326 -3.26 -15.40 -6.30
N LEU A 327 -2.49 -14.43 -5.76
CA LEU A 327 -2.82 -13.79 -4.49
C LEU A 327 -4.15 -13.06 -4.55
N ARG A 328 -4.43 -12.38 -5.65
CA ARG A 328 -5.68 -11.66 -5.86
C ARG A 328 -6.87 -12.62 -5.90
N GLU A 329 -6.78 -13.71 -6.63
CA GLU A 329 -7.82 -14.73 -6.69
C GLU A 329 -8.18 -15.26 -5.28
N LYS A 330 -7.18 -15.63 -4.48
CA LYS A 330 -7.43 -16.03 -3.09
C LYS A 330 -8.03 -14.91 -2.25
N SER A 331 -7.51 -13.68 -2.39
CA SER A 331 -8.01 -12.50 -1.67
C SER A 331 -9.51 -12.29 -1.90
N GLU A 332 -9.97 -12.38 -3.15
CA GLU A 332 -11.38 -12.23 -3.50
C GLU A 332 -12.26 -13.30 -2.86
N ARG A 333 -11.82 -14.56 -2.94
CA ARG A 333 -12.53 -15.69 -2.33
C ARG A 333 -12.61 -15.58 -0.80
N LEU A 334 -11.47 -15.28 -0.14
CA LEU A 334 -11.37 -15.20 1.31
C LEU A 334 -12.16 -14.01 1.86
N THR A 335 -12.05 -12.84 1.21
CA THR A 335 -12.77 -11.63 1.62
C THR A 335 -14.28 -11.75 1.35
N GLY A 336 -14.67 -12.32 0.22
CA GLY A 336 -16.08 -12.61 -0.09
C GLY A 336 -16.71 -13.60 0.90
N TYR A 337 -15.93 -14.62 1.32
CA TYR A 337 -16.35 -15.56 2.35
C TYR A 337 -16.55 -14.85 3.70
N LEU A 338 -15.58 -14.05 4.13
CA LEU A 338 -15.70 -13.25 5.36
C LEU A 338 -16.90 -12.31 5.33
N GLU A 339 -17.12 -11.60 4.21
CA GLU A 339 -18.27 -10.71 4.01
C GLU A 339 -19.59 -11.47 4.17
N SER A 340 -19.70 -12.64 3.54
CA SER A 340 -20.92 -13.46 3.63
C SER A 340 -21.20 -13.91 5.05
N LEU A 341 -20.18 -14.28 5.81
CA LEU A 341 -20.29 -14.68 7.21
C LEU A 341 -20.71 -13.51 8.09
N VAL A 342 -20.12 -12.34 7.94
CA VAL A 342 -20.45 -11.12 8.71
C VAL A 342 -21.89 -10.70 8.44
N ASN A 343 -22.31 -10.67 7.19
CA ASN A 343 -23.69 -10.38 6.81
C ASN A 343 -24.67 -11.45 7.37
N GLY A 344 -24.24 -12.70 7.42
CA GLY A 344 -25.01 -13.83 7.99
C GLY A 344 -25.24 -13.75 9.50
N ILE A 345 -24.53 -12.88 10.25
CA ILE A 345 -24.81 -12.63 11.67
C ILE A 345 -26.21 -12.04 11.83
N GLY A 346 -26.66 -11.20 10.88
CA GLY A 346 -27.99 -10.62 10.89
C GLY A 346 -28.24 -9.61 12.02
N ASP A 347 -27.19 -9.00 12.57
CA ASP A 347 -27.29 -7.98 13.61
C ASP A 347 -27.28 -6.58 12.98
N ASP A 348 -28.34 -5.81 13.22
CA ASP A 348 -28.56 -4.48 12.65
C ASP A 348 -27.59 -3.40 13.17
N ARG A 349 -26.78 -3.73 14.17
CA ARG A 349 -25.69 -2.87 14.66
C ARG A 349 -24.48 -2.91 13.75
N LEU A 350 -24.39 -3.88 12.85
CA LEU A 350 -23.27 -4.03 11.92
C LEU A 350 -23.64 -3.50 10.53
N SER A 351 -22.72 -2.79 9.92
CA SER A 351 -22.78 -2.50 8.47
C SER A 351 -21.36 -2.51 7.89
N ILE A 352 -21.21 -3.05 6.69
CA ILE A 352 -19.94 -3.08 5.97
C ILE A 352 -19.87 -1.84 5.08
N LEU A 353 -18.85 -1.00 5.28
CA LEU A 353 -18.61 0.21 4.49
C LEU A 353 -17.88 -0.08 3.17
N THR A 354 -17.10 -1.15 3.17
CA THR A 354 -16.31 -1.58 1.99
C THR A 354 -17.25 -2.00 0.87
N PRO A 355 -17.00 -1.60 -0.39
CA PRO A 355 -17.78 -2.07 -1.52
C PRO A 355 -17.86 -3.59 -1.60
N SER A 356 -19.04 -4.12 -1.94
CA SER A 356 -19.23 -5.57 -2.12
C SER A 356 -18.64 -6.09 -3.43
N ASP A 357 -18.50 -5.21 -4.44
CA ASP A 357 -17.84 -5.55 -5.70
C ASP A 357 -16.35 -5.85 -5.47
N PRO A 358 -15.87 -7.07 -5.75
CA PRO A 358 -14.45 -7.41 -5.59
C PRO A 358 -13.52 -6.48 -6.38
N ALA A 359 -13.92 -5.98 -7.55
CA ALA A 359 -13.13 -5.06 -8.35
C ALA A 359 -12.89 -3.70 -7.64
N GLN A 360 -13.75 -3.34 -6.70
CA GLN A 360 -13.68 -2.07 -5.96
C GLN A 360 -13.10 -2.21 -4.55
N ARG A 361 -12.41 -3.31 -4.23
CA ARG A 361 -11.79 -3.52 -2.92
C ARG A 361 -10.57 -4.43 -2.97
N GLY A 362 -9.72 -4.35 -1.95
CA GLY A 362 -8.72 -5.37 -1.64
C GLY A 362 -9.23 -6.39 -0.62
N CYS A 363 -8.35 -6.89 0.26
CA CYS A 363 -8.72 -7.87 1.28
C CYS A 363 -9.32 -7.23 2.56
N GLN A 364 -9.35 -5.90 2.69
CA GLN A 364 -9.91 -5.23 3.86
C GLN A 364 -11.43 -5.19 3.81
N LEU A 365 -12.08 -5.52 4.94
CA LEU A 365 -13.45 -5.14 5.24
C LEU A 365 -13.47 -4.14 6.40
N SER A 366 -14.23 -3.06 6.23
CA SER A 366 -14.47 -2.01 7.21
C SER A 366 -15.87 -2.18 7.78
N ILE A 367 -15.96 -2.72 8.99
CA ILE A 367 -17.20 -3.05 9.67
C ILE A 367 -17.54 -1.89 10.60
N LYS A 368 -18.57 -1.13 10.28
CA LYS A 368 -19.08 -0.06 11.13
C LYS A 368 -19.96 -0.63 12.22
N ILE A 369 -19.71 -0.18 13.44
CA ILE A 369 -20.52 -0.51 14.62
C ILE A 369 -21.44 0.68 14.91
N ARG A 370 -22.75 0.43 15.03
CA ARG A 370 -23.73 1.45 15.44
C ARG A 370 -23.34 2.06 16.78
N ASP A 371 -23.61 3.33 16.96
CA ASP A 371 -23.32 4.12 18.16
C ASP A 371 -21.83 4.19 18.53
N ASN A 372 -20.95 3.78 17.61
CA ASN A 372 -19.50 3.79 17.78
C ASN A 372 -19.04 2.99 19.01
N ASP A 373 -19.71 1.87 19.31
CA ASP A 373 -19.39 1.03 20.47
C ASP A 373 -18.04 0.33 20.35
N LYS A 374 -16.99 0.98 20.83
CA LYS A 374 -15.64 0.44 20.84
C LYS A 374 -15.49 -0.81 21.70
N SER A 375 -16.40 -1.06 22.64
CA SER A 375 -16.32 -2.23 23.52
C SER A 375 -16.38 -3.56 22.75
N VAL A 376 -17.03 -3.58 21.57
CA VAL A 376 -17.02 -4.73 20.67
C VAL A 376 -15.60 -5.05 20.20
N HIS A 377 -14.86 -4.03 19.75
CA HIS A 377 -13.46 -4.18 19.37
C HIS A 377 -12.58 -4.66 20.53
N ASP A 378 -12.74 -4.05 21.72
CA ASP A 378 -11.93 -4.41 22.89
C ASP A 378 -12.18 -5.86 23.34
N ARG A 379 -13.42 -6.35 23.20
CA ARG A 379 -13.78 -7.77 23.45
C ARG A 379 -13.18 -8.72 22.38
N LEU A 380 -13.09 -8.29 21.10
CA LEU A 380 -12.40 -9.06 20.06
C LEU A 380 -10.91 -9.23 20.39
N VAL A 381 -10.24 -8.12 20.75
CA VAL A 381 -8.81 -8.13 21.12
C VAL A 381 -8.57 -9.03 22.33
N ALA A 382 -9.40 -8.95 23.36
CA ALA A 382 -9.30 -9.81 24.54
C ALA A 382 -9.44 -11.32 24.23
N ARG A 383 -10.03 -11.67 23.08
CA ARG A 383 -10.20 -13.05 22.59
C ARG A 383 -9.18 -13.47 21.54
N GLY A 384 -8.09 -12.70 21.36
CA GLY A 384 -6.99 -13.04 20.49
C GLY A 384 -7.18 -12.64 19.02
N VAL A 385 -8.12 -11.72 18.73
CA VAL A 385 -8.28 -11.15 17.40
C VAL A 385 -7.47 -9.86 17.28
N SER A 386 -6.53 -9.81 16.37
CA SER A 386 -5.88 -8.57 15.95
C SER A 386 -6.71 -7.91 14.86
N ALA A 387 -7.38 -6.80 15.21
CA ALA A 387 -8.16 -5.96 14.33
C ALA A 387 -7.89 -4.49 14.66
N ASP A 388 -8.08 -3.61 13.69
CA ASP A 388 -7.89 -2.16 13.87
C ASP A 388 -9.19 -1.46 14.22
N TRP A 389 -9.15 -0.52 15.18
CA TRP A 389 -10.22 0.44 15.39
C TRP A 389 -9.92 1.77 14.72
N ARG A 390 -10.88 2.32 14.01
CA ARG A 390 -10.83 3.67 13.42
C ARG A 390 -12.07 4.47 13.81
N GLU A 391 -11.84 5.67 14.29
CA GLU A 391 -12.93 6.62 14.53
C GLU A 391 -13.53 7.13 13.19
N PRO A 392 -14.83 7.40 13.12
CA PRO A 392 -15.84 7.05 14.12
C PRO A 392 -16.41 5.63 13.94
N GLY A 393 -16.14 4.72 14.88
CA GLY A 393 -16.89 3.46 15.02
C GLY A 393 -16.64 2.37 13.98
N VAL A 394 -15.42 2.24 13.41
CA VAL A 394 -15.11 1.22 12.42
C VAL A 394 -14.05 0.23 12.91
N ILE A 395 -14.38 -1.06 12.84
CA ILE A 395 -13.42 -2.15 12.97
C ILE A 395 -12.96 -2.53 11.57
N ARG A 396 -11.64 -2.43 11.31
CA ARG A 396 -11.05 -2.89 10.06
C ARG A 396 -10.44 -4.27 10.26
N VAL A 397 -10.77 -5.17 9.35
CA VAL A 397 -10.21 -6.52 9.27
C VAL A 397 -9.70 -6.76 7.86
N ALA A 398 -8.46 -7.23 7.74
CA ALA A 398 -7.81 -7.44 6.46
C ALA A 398 -7.17 -8.83 6.42
N PRO A 399 -7.92 -9.87 6.04
CA PRO A 399 -7.40 -11.22 5.91
C PRO A 399 -6.43 -11.32 4.72
N ALA A 400 -5.13 -11.18 5.00
CA ALA A 400 -4.10 -11.23 3.98
C ALA A 400 -3.94 -12.65 3.41
N PRO A 401 -3.98 -12.83 2.07
CA PRO A 401 -4.04 -14.16 1.44
C PRO A 401 -2.82 -15.04 1.71
N LEU A 402 -1.64 -14.46 1.99
CA LEU A 402 -0.42 -15.22 2.25
C LEU A 402 -0.47 -16.02 3.56
N TYR A 403 -1.21 -15.59 4.56
CA TYR A 403 -1.15 -16.22 5.88
C TYR A 403 -2.51 -16.36 6.60
N ASN A 404 -3.56 -15.76 6.11
CA ASN A 404 -4.89 -15.98 6.66
C ASN A 404 -5.66 -17.08 5.91
N SER A 405 -6.54 -17.75 6.66
CA SER A 405 -7.29 -18.91 6.23
C SER A 405 -8.80 -18.67 6.27
N PHE A 406 -9.57 -19.54 5.61
CA PHE A 406 -11.03 -19.57 5.71
C PHE A 406 -11.48 -19.92 7.15
N ALA A 407 -10.72 -20.77 7.84
CA ALA A 407 -10.95 -21.07 9.25
C ALA A 407 -10.76 -19.83 10.14
N ASP A 408 -9.78 -18.96 9.86
CA ASP A 408 -9.61 -17.68 10.56
C ASP A 408 -10.85 -16.78 10.38
N ALA A 409 -11.37 -16.68 9.16
CA ALA A 409 -12.57 -15.89 8.85
C ALA A 409 -13.81 -16.42 9.58
N PHE A 410 -13.99 -17.73 9.62
CA PHE A 410 -15.08 -18.36 10.35
C PHE A 410 -14.98 -18.13 11.85
N ARG A 411 -13.81 -18.41 12.46
CA ARG A 411 -13.54 -18.19 13.88
C ARG A 411 -13.75 -16.73 14.29
N PHE A 412 -13.25 -15.80 13.48
CA PHE A 412 -13.47 -14.37 13.69
C PHE A 412 -14.96 -14.04 13.80
N THR A 413 -15.76 -14.54 12.87
CA THR A 413 -17.21 -14.26 12.82
C THR A 413 -17.95 -14.81 14.03
N GLU A 414 -17.61 -16.03 14.47
CA GLU A 414 -18.18 -16.61 15.70
C GLU A 414 -17.81 -15.78 16.95
N ILE A 415 -16.57 -15.30 17.04
CA ILE A 415 -16.13 -14.43 18.12
C ILE A 415 -16.86 -13.09 18.05
N LEU A 416 -16.98 -12.46 16.86
CA LEU A 416 -17.69 -11.19 16.67
C LEU A 416 -19.15 -11.32 17.11
N LYS A 417 -19.85 -12.36 16.66
CA LYS A 417 -21.24 -12.65 17.04
C LYS A 417 -21.40 -12.75 18.55
N SER A 418 -20.50 -13.45 19.24
CA SER A 418 -20.49 -13.55 20.70
C SER A 418 -20.18 -12.22 21.38
N CYS A 419 -19.33 -11.36 20.79
CA CYS A 419 -19.04 -10.02 21.32
C CYS A 419 -20.23 -9.06 21.21
N LEU A 420 -21.14 -9.28 20.28
CA LEU A 420 -22.36 -8.48 20.13
C LEU A 420 -23.46 -8.85 21.12
N GLN A 421 -23.44 -10.06 21.68
CA GLN A 421 -24.46 -10.54 22.62
C GLN A 421 -24.25 -10.10 24.07
N ASN A 422 -23.06 -9.61 24.38
CA ASN A 422 -22.64 -9.13 25.72
C ASN A 422 -22.46 -7.62 25.76
#